data_85464e5761370399705c61a7d3278bf8
#
_entry.id   85464e5761370399705c61a7d3278bf8
#
_cell.length_a   1.000
_cell.length_b   1.000
_cell.length_c   1.000
_cell.angle_alpha   90.00
_cell.angle_beta   90.00
_cell.angle_gamma   90.00
#
_symmetry.space_group_name_H-M   'P 1'
#
loop_
_entity.id
_entity.type
_entity.pdbx_description
1 polymer ?
#
loop_
_entity_poly.entity_id
_entity_poly.type
_entity_poly.pdbx_seq_one_letter_code
_entity_poly.pdbx_strand_id
1 'polypeptide(L)'
;MGWGDEIDKNSGYSLVPLTAHALVRKPQELTDRIWNNIKQPLVEVLEELKEKRLMTGRLAAFKRRQSLVATLLKAYTRERPITEVIPGPTDVCNMDEFRTIIDDTDVDVEVTETNFKEAMNRLPQLVTEWRITKDAELVHIMNEYALPCGSGHNEPQPQHDRAQLELATTLFQCKICNAPISYPRILVHSCVHSLRDYWQDSDEFRRKLWLNLDDEPWNYVGDRIGIYEKGGPAAREIVISCGLDPDTTTAQEMDDLDARYECLGCYAEFHGRLIMGWRTAVWHSALMRDIH
;
A
#
# COMPACT_ATOMS: atom_id res chain seq x y z
N MET A 1 29.41 32.87 -18.10
CA MET A 1 28.04 32.48 -17.86
C MET A 1 27.87 31.44 -16.74
N GLY A 2 28.92 30.95 -16.10
CA GLY A 2 28.87 30.10 -14.91
C GLY A 2 28.37 28.66 -15.11
N TRP A 3 28.29 28.15 -16.32
CA TRP A 3 27.81 26.79 -16.60
C TRP A 3 28.92 25.71 -16.60
N GLY A 4 30.19 26.07 -16.39
CA GLY A 4 31.33 25.15 -16.38
C GLY A 4 31.11 24.00 -15.37
N ASP A 5 30.81 24.36 -14.11
CA ASP A 5 30.57 23.39 -13.05
C ASP A 5 29.40 22.45 -13.34
N GLU A 6 28.37 22.93 -14.04
CA GLU A 6 27.22 22.09 -14.41
C GLU A 6 27.57 21.13 -15.55
N ILE A 7 28.38 21.57 -16.51
CA ILE A 7 28.91 20.72 -17.58
C ILE A 7 29.79 19.62 -16.99
N ASP A 8 30.67 19.97 -16.06
CA ASP A 8 31.56 19.00 -15.39
C ASP A 8 30.80 17.95 -14.57
N LYS A 9 29.72 18.37 -13.88
CA LYS A 9 28.83 17.48 -13.13
C LYS A 9 28.01 16.52 -14.01
N ASN A 10 27.75 16.90 -15.28
CA ASN A 10 27.01 16.10 -16.25
C ASN A 10 27.91 15.36 -17.24
N SER A 11 29.10 14.88 -16.82
CA SER A 11 30.05 14.17 -17.69
C SER A 11 29.44 12.88 -18.33
N GLY A 12 29.90 12.53 -19.52
CA GLY A 12 29.51 11.30 -20.20
C GLY A 12 28.15 11.36 -20.93
N TYR A 13 27.36 10.32 -20.81
CA TYR A 13 26.09 10.17 -21.55
C TYR A 13 25.06 11.27 -21.23
N SER A 14 25.13 11.92 -20.08
CA SER A 14 24.21 13.00 -19.70
C SER A 14 24.39 14.26 -20.55
N LEU A 15 25.56 14.47 -21.18
CA LEU A 15 25.84 15.60 -22.07
C LEU A 15 25.45 15.34 -23.54
N VAL A 16 25.00 14.13 -23.89
CA VAL A 16 24.60 13.81 -25.28
C VAL A 16 23.62 14.83 -25.86
N PRO A 17 22.58 15.31 -25.12
CA PRO A 17 21.68 16.32 -25.66
C PRO A 17 22.38 17.62 -26.07
N LEU A 18 23.37 18.06 -25.30
CA LEU A 18 24.15 19.27 -25.59
C LEU A 18 25.11 19.04 -26.75
N THR A 19 25.86 17.93 -26.76
CA THR A 19 26.85 17.63 -27.81
C THR A 19 26.21 17.22 -29.13
N ALA A 20 25.01 16.61 -29.10
CA ALA A 20 24.21 16.27 -30.27
C ALA A 20 23.40 17.46 -30.84
N HIS A 21 23.31 18.57 -30.11
CA HIS A 21 22.52 19.71 -30.53
C HIS A 21 23.00 20.24 -31.91
N ALA A 22 22.07 20.47 -32.83
CA ALA A 22 22.37 20.82 -34.22
C ALA A 22 23.30 22.04 -34.33
N LEU A 23 23.19 22.98 -33.41
CA LEU A 23 23.99 24.20 -33.38
C LEU A 23 25.41 23.99 -32.85
N VAL A 24 25.65 22.92 -32.09
CA VAL A 24 26.98 22.53 -31.52
C VAL A 24 27.75 21.64 -32.50
N ARG A 25 27.05 20.78 -33.24
CA ARG A 25 27.67 19.79 -34.14
C ARG A 25 28.28 20.37 -35.39
N LYS A 26 27.96 21.62 -35.79
CA LYS A 26 28.51 22.23 -36.99
C LYS A 26 29.93 22.73 -36.71
N PRO A 27 30.96 22.21 -37.43
CA PRO A 27 32.33 22.73 -37.31
C PRO A 27 32.41 24.05 -38.06
N GLN A 28 32.23 25.18 -37.39
CA GLN A 28 32.31 26.52 -37.96
C GLN A 28 32.96 27.45 -36.95
N GLU A 29 33.60 28.50 -37.44
CA GLU A 29 34.17 29.54 -36.58
C GLU A 29 33.02 30.23 -35.82
N LEU A 30 33.21 30.40 -34.50
CA LEU A 30 32.22 31.00 -33.62
C LEU A 30 32.35 32.53 -33.73
N THR A 31 31.46 33.15 -34.52
CA THR A 31 31.32 34.62 -34.59
C THR A 31 30.32 35.13 -33.55
N ASP A 32 30.40 36.42 -33.18
CA ASP A 32 29.45 37.05 -32.23
C ASP A 32 27.99 36.88 -32.69
N ARG A 33 27.75 36.94 -33.98
CA ARG A 33 26.41 36.71 -34.55
C ARG A 33 25.92 35.28 -34.32
N ILE A 34 26.78 34.31 -34.55
CA ILE A 34 26.45 32.89 -34.30
C ILE A 34 26.24 32.68 -32.81
N TRP A 35 27.14 33.21 -31.99
CA TRP A 35 27.00 33.09 -30.53
C TRP A 35 25.69 33.66 -30.02
N ASN A 36 25.30 34.85 -30.44
CA ASN A 36 24.05 35.46 -30.02
C ASN A 36 22.81 34.65 -30.44
N ASN A 37 22.89 33.91 -31.55
CA ASN A 37 21.79 33.06 -32.02
C ASN A 37 21.70 31.72 -31.28
N ILE A 38 22.84 31.15 -30.84
CA ILE A 38 22.86 29.81 -30.21
C ILE A 38 22.85 29.86 -28.70
N LYS A 39 23.20 30.98 -28.09
CA LYS A 39 23.38 31.11 -26.63
C LYS A 39 22.11 30.72 -25.87
N GLN A 40 20.96 31.29 -26.24
CA GLN A 40 19.71 31.05 -25.51
C GLN A 40 19.25 29.60 -25.64
N PRO A 41 19.18 28.96 -26.82
CA PRO A 41 18.87 27.53 -26.92
C PRO A 41 19.82 26.62 -26.14
N LEU A 42 21.11 26.95 -26.06
CA LEU A 42 22.07 26.16 -25.27
C LEU A 42 21.86 26.30 -23.77
N VAL A 43 21.51 27.50 -23.30
CA VAL A 43 21.17 27.74 -21.89
C VAL A 43 19.94 26.93 -21.51
N GLU A 44 18.89 26.91 -22.33
CA GLU A 44 17.68 26.12 -22.10
C GLU A 44 17.99 24.62 -21.95
N VAL A 45 18.82 24.06 -22.84
CA VAL A 45 19.27 22.64 -22.70
C VAL A 45 20.05 22.42 -21.42
N LEU A 46 20.90 23.36 -21.00
CA LEU A 46 21.69 23.24 -19.76
C LEU A 46 20.78 23.35 -18.51
N GLU A 47 19.76 24.20 -18.55
CA GLU A 47 18.74 24.31 -17.48
C GLU A 47 17.96 22.99 -17.33
N GLU A 48 17.51 22.41 -18.43
CA GLU A 48 16.83 21.10 -18.43
C GLU A 48 17.74 19.99 -17.87
N LEU A 49 19.00 19.95 -18.28
CA LEU A 49 19.99 18.97 -17.76
C LEU A 49 20.23 19.15 -16.25
N LYS A 50 20.34 20.39 -15.79
CA LYS A 50 20.49 20.71 -14.37
C LYS A 50 19.27 20.27 -13.58
N GLU A 51 18.07 20.59 -14.04
CA GLU A 51 16.82 20.19 -13.38
C GLU A 51 16.73 18.67 -13.27
N LYS A 52 16.98 17.97 -14.38
CA LYS A 52 16.99 16.50 -14.41
C LYS A 52 18.00 15.90 -13.42
N ARG A 53 19.20 16.47 -13.36
CA ARG A 53 20.23 16.01 -12.40
C ARG A 53 19.80 16.22 -10.97
N LEU A 54 19.26 17.41 -10.64
CA LEU A 54 18.76 17.72 -9.30
C LEU A 54 17.62 16.79 -8.90
N MET A 55 16.67 16.55 -9.81
CA MET A 55 15.56 15.64 -9.58
C MET A 55 16.06 14.21 -9.36
N THR A 56 17.03 13.75 -10.17
CA THR A 56 17.63 12.42 -10.01
C THR A 56 18.34 12.27 -8.66
N GLY A 57 19.09 13.31 -8.25
CA GLY A 57 19.76 13.35 -6.94
C GLY A 57 18.76 13.31 -5.78
N ARG A 58 17.69 14.10 -5.87
CA ARG A 58 16.59 14.10 -4.89
C ARG A 58 15.94 12.73 -4.78
N LEU A 59 15.57 12.12 -5.90
CA LEU A 59 14.98 10.79 -5.92
C LEU A 59 15.91 9.73 -5.30
N ALA A 60 17.22 9.79 -5.60
CA ALA A 60 18.20 8.87 -5.03
C ALA A 60 18.34 9.03 -3.50
N ALA A 61 18.32 10.26 -2.99
CA ALA A 61 18.33 10.53 -1.55
C ALA A 61 17.08 9.98 -0.85
N PHE A 62 15.91 10.24 -1.41
CA PHE A 62 14.63 9.73 -0.86
C PHE A 62 14.60 8.20 -0.84
N LYS A 63 14.99 7.55 -1.92
CA LYS A 63 15.06 6.09 -1.99
C LYS A 63 15.98 5.49 -0.93
N ARG A 64 17.15 6.08 -0.71
CA ARG A 64 18.07 5.64 0.36
C ARG A 64 17.43 5.75 1.74
N ARG A 65 16.79 6.89 2.04
CA ARG A 65 16.12 7.14 3.32
C ARG A 65 14.95 6.19 3.55
N GLN A 66 14.12 5.94 2.53
CA GLN A 66 13.04 4.95 2.59
C GLN A 66 13.57 3.53 2.82
N SER A 67 14.68 3.16 2.17
CA SER A 67 15.29 1.84 2.37
C SER A 67 15.83 1.66 3.79
N LEU A 68 16.32 2.74 4.43
CA LEU A 68 16.68 2.71 5.85
C LEU A 68 15.44 2.46 6.73
N VAL A 69 14.34 3.18 6.49
CA VAL A 69 13.08 2.97 7.23
C VAL A 69 12.59 1.53 7.05
N ALA A 70 12.57 1.01 5.83
CA ALA A 70 12.18 -0.37 5.56
C ALA A 70 13.05 -1.40 6.31
N THR A 71 14.36 -1.14 6.41
CA THR A 71 15.30 -1.98 7.16
C THR A 71 15.01 -1.95 8.66
N LEU A 72 14.80 -0.75 9.22
CA LEU A 72 14.44 -0.56 10.62
C LEU A 72 13.09 -1.21 10.96
N LEU A 73 12.08 -1.02 10.10
CA LEU A 73 10.78 -1.64 10.24
C LEU A 73 10.87 -3.17 10.22
N LYS A 74 11.67 -3.73 9.31
CA LYS A 74 11.90 -5.17 9.24
C LYS A 74 12.54 -5.72 10.52
N ALA A 75 13.50 -5.00 11.11
CA ALA A 75 14.10 -5.37 12.39
C ALA A 75 13.06 -5.31 13.52
N TYR A 76 12.28 -4.22 13.59
CA TYR A 76 11.20 -4.06 14.55
C TYR A 76 10.16 -5.19 14.47
N THR A 77 9.70 -5.54 13.25
CA THR A 77 8.69 -6.59 13.03
C THR A 77 9.18 -7.97 13.48
N ARG A 78 10.48 -8.27 13.33
CA ARG A 78 11.05 -9.57 13.76
C ARG A 78 11.00 -9.81 15.26
N GLU A 79 10.94 -8.75 16.05
CA GLU A 79 10.88 -8.80 17.52
C GLU A 79 9.43 -8.86 18.04
N ARG A 80 8.44 -8.81 17.15
CA ARG A 80 7.02 -8.77 17.49
C ARG A 80 6.32 -10.10 17.26
N PRO A 81 5.22 -10.37 17.98
CA PRO A 81 4.38 -11.53 17.71
C PRO A 81 3.88 -11.52 16.25
N ILE A 82 3.84 -12.70 15.63
CA ILE A 82 3.36 -12.85 14.24
C ILE A 82 1.89 -12.41 14.06
N THR A 83 1.14 -12.34 15.16
CA THR A 83 -0.25 -11.90 15.20
C THR A 83 -0.39 -10.38 15.25
N GLU A 84 0.69 -9.64 15.52
CA GLU A 84 0.66 -8.19 15.58
C GLU A 84 0.48 -7.58 14.18
N VAL A 85 -0.47 -6.66 14.06
CA VAL A 85 -0.73 -5.93 12.82
C VAL A 85 0.23 -4.76 12.74
N ILE A 86 1.13 -4.81 11.76
CA ILE A 86 2.14 -3.78 11.52
C ILE A 86 1.94 -3.25 10.09
N PRO A 87 1.89 -1.91 9.88
CA PRO A 87 1.74 -1.32 8.55
C PRO A 87 2.93 -1.65 7.63
N GLY A 88 2.69 -1.57 6.33
CA GLY A 88 3.73 -1.72 5.31
C GLY A 88 4.76 -0.57 5.35
N PRO A 89 5.92 -0.76 4.71
CA PRO A 89 6.99 0.23 4.73
C PRO A 89 6.57 1.56 4.10
N THR A 90 5.69 1.55 3.10
CA THR A 90 5.19 2.78 2.49
C THR A 90 4.28 3.56 3.43
N ASP A 91 3.39 2.87 4.18
CA ASP A 91 2.57 3.52 5.21
C ASP A 91 3.45 4.16 6.28
N VAL A 92 4.49 3.46 6.77
CA VAL A 92 5.42 4.00 7.77
C VAL A 92 6.19 5.19 7.23
N CYS A 93 6.69 5.15 6.00
CA CYS A 93 7.38 6.28 5.37
C CYS A 93 6.48 7.53 5.22
N ASN A 94 5.16 7.34 5.16
CA ASN A 94 4.17 8.43 5.06
C ASN A 94 3.74 9.00 6.43
N MET A 95 4.10 8.38 7.55
CA MET A 95 3.87 8.96 8.88
C MET A 95 4.73 10.21 9.06
N ASP A 96 4.17 11.24 9.67
CA ASP A 96 4.79 12.58 9.71
C ASP A 96 6.20 12.57 10.29
N GLU A 97 6.47 11.77 11.32
CA GLU A 97 7.78 11.64 11.96
C GLU A 97 8.85 11.08 11.03
N PHE A 98 8.49 10.14 10.17
CA PHE A 98 9.39 9.56 9.17
C PHE A 98 9.46 10.42 7.93
N ARG A 99 8.31 10.92 7.46
CA ARG A 99 8.19 11.75 6.26
C ARG A 99 9.02 13.02 6.37
N THR A 100 8.98 13.72 7.50
CA THR A 100 9.78 14.93 7.74
C THR A 100 11.27 14.65 7.55
N ILE A 101 11.79 13.54 8.05
CA ILE A 101 13.21 13.17 7.89
C ILE A 101 13.52 12.81 6.43
N ILE A 102 12.58 12.13 5.75
CA ILE A 102 12.75 11.71 4.35
C ILE A 102 12.71 12.90 3.41
N ASP A 103 11.74 13.80 3.58
CA ASP A 103 11.38 14.84 2.60
C ASP A 103 12.13 16.16 2.85
N ASP A 104 12.25 16.58 4.13
CA ASP A 104 12.70 17.92 4.50
C ASP A 104 14.20 17.99 4.77
N THR A 105 14.90 16.86 4.87
CA THR A 105 16.37 16.87 4.99
C THR A 105 17.00 17.18 3.63
N ASP A 106 17.99 18.10 3.61
CA ASP A 106 18.71 18.46 2.39
C ASP A 106 19.30 17.23 1.69
N VAL A 107 19.32 17.25 0.35
CA VAL A 107 19.76 16.11 -0.47
C VAL A 107 21.19 15.71 -0.20
N ASP A 108 22.04 16.70 0.11
CA ASP A 108 23.47 16.51 0.35
C ASP A 108 23.78 16.07 1.79
N VAL A 109 22.77 16.03 2.67
CA VAL A 109 22.92 15.57 4.05
C VAL A 109 22.74 14.06 4.11
N GLU A 110 23.75 13.38 4.65
CA GLU A 110 23.66 11.94 4.90
C GLU A 110 22.73 11.65 6.07
N VAL A 111 21.68 10.87 5.79
CA VAL A 111 20.75 10.36 6.79
C VAL A 111 21.11 8.93 7.12
N THR A 112 21.22 8.65 8.42
CA THR A 112 21.56 7.34 8.97
C THR A 112 20.44 6.81 9.86
N GLU A 113 20.54 5.59 10.35
CA GLU A 113 19.56 4.98 11.27
C GLU A 113 19.35 5.82 12.54
N THR A 114 20.39 6.52 13.00
CA THR A 114 20.32 7.37 14.21
C THR A 114 19.34 8.53 14.06
N ASN A 115 19.14 9.05 12.86
CA ASN A 115 18.17 10.11 12.60
C ASN A 115 16.73 9.65 12.80
N PHE A 116 16.45 8.36 12.61
CA PHE A 116 15.13 7.78 12.79
C PHE A 116 14.86 7.26 14.21
N LYS A 117 15.83 7.36 15.14
CA LYS A 117 15.72 6.77 16.48
C LYS A 117 14.47 7.25 17.24
N GLU A 118 14.17 8.54 17.20
CA GLU A 118 12.98 9.09 17.89
C GLU A 118 11.68 8.63 17.22
N ALA A 119 11.63 8.66 15.89
CA ALA A 119 10.48 8.15 15.13
C ALA A 119 10.24 6.67 15.42
N MET A 120 11.30 5.84 15.47
CA MET A 120 11.20 4.43 15.83
C MET A 120 10.75 4.21 17.26
N ASN A 121 11.14 5.05 18.23
CA ASN A 121 10.64 4.97 19.60
C ASN A 121 9.13 5.25 19.70
N ARG A 122 8.61 6.10 18.81
CA ARG A 122 7.17 6.41 18.72
C ARG A 122 6.39 5.43 17.85
N LEU A 123 7.05 4.56 17.10
CA LEU A 123 6.42 3.65 16.15
C LEU A 123 5.26 2.82 16.76
N PRO A 124 5.33 2.29 18.00
CA PRO A 124 4.19 1.57 18.59
C PRO A 124 2.92 2.42 18.69
N GLN A 125 3.06 3.70 19.06
CA GLN A 125 1.95 4.64 19.11
C GLN A 125 1.43 4.95 17.70
N LEU A 126 2.32 5.22 16.76
CA LEU A 126 1.98 5.51 15.36
C LEU A 126 1.26 4.35 14.67
N VAL A 127 1.66 3.12 14.96
CA VAL A 127 0.96 1.91 14.50
C VAL A 127 -0.48 1.86 15.05
N THR A 128 -0.66 2.25 16.32
CA THR A 128 -1.99 2.31 16.92
C THR A 128 -2.86 3.36 16.25
N GLU A 129 -2.34 4.55 16.01
CA GLU A 129 -3.03 5.65 15.33
C GLU A 129 -3.37 5.28 13.86
N TRP A 130 -2.42 4.67 13.15
CA TRP A 130 -2.64 4.14 11.80
C TRP A 130 -3.78 3.11 11.80
N ARG A 131 -3.77 2.17 12.75
CA ARG A 131 -4.81 1.14 12.88
C ARG A 131 -6.19 1.76 13.12
N ILE A 132 -6.30 2.75 14.01
CA ILE A 132 -7.57 3.46 14.26
C ILE A 132 -8.10 4.09 12.96
N THR A 133 -7.21 4.70 12.18
CA THR A 133 -7.59 5.30 10.89
C THR A 133 -8.09 4.24 9.91
N LYS A 134 -7.39 3.09 9.81
CA LYS A 134 -7.79 2.00 8.91
C LYS A 134 -9.05 1.26 9.37
N ASP A 135 -9.26 1.14 10.67
CA ASP A 135 -10.50 0.62 11.26
C ASP A 135 -11.69 1.53 10.85
N ALA A 136 -11.53 2.85 10.91
CA ALA A 136 -12.56 3.80 10.47
C ALA A 136 -12.87 3.68 8.96
N GLU A 137 -11.83 3.48 8.12
CA GLU A 137 -12.02 3.23 6.68
C GLU A 137 -12.80 1.93 6.43
N LEU A 138 -12.50 0.84 7.17
CA LEU A 138 -13.23 -0.42 7.06
C LEU A 138 -14.69 -0.29 7.51
N VAL A 139 -14.95 0.42 8.62
CA VAL A 139 -16.32 0.73 9.08
C VAL A 139 -17.08 1.55 8.04
N HIS A 140 -16.41 2.50 7.38
CA HIS A 140 -17.02 3.27 6.30
C HIS A 140 -17.44 2.37 5.13
N ILE A 141 -16.59 1.43 4.71
CA ILE A 141 -16.92 0.42 3.67
C ILE A 141 -18.14 -0.42 4.08
N MET A 142 -18.25 -0.83 5.36
CA MET A 142 -19.41 -1.56 5.86
C MET A 142 -20.69 -0.73 5.77
N ASN A 143 -20.62 0.54 6.17
CA ASN A 143 -21.78 1.45 6.16
C ASN A 143 -22.20 1.81 4.74
N GLU A 144 -21.28 2.02 3.81
CA GLU A 144 -21.60 2.26 2.40
C GLU A 144 -22.31 1.05 1.76
N TYR A 145 -21.86 -0.15 2.10
CA TYR A 145 -22.48 -1.39 1.62
C TYR A 145 -23.92 -1.57 2.17
N ALA A 146 -24.16 -1.17 3.42
CA ALA A 146 -25.48 -1.30 4.05
C ALA A 146 -26.51 -0.31 3.49
N LEU A 147 -26.12 0.69 2.70
CA LEU A 147 -27.04 1.67 2.10
C LEU A 147 -27.86 0.99 0.98
N PRO A 148 -29.21 1.00 1.05
CA PRO A 148 -30.04 0.42 -0.01
C PRO A 148 -29.89 1.20 -1.31
N CYS A 149 -29.58 0.51 -2.37
CA CYS A 149 -29.57 1.08 -3.72
C CYS A 149 -30.99 1.48 -4.12
N GLY A 150 -31.37 2.75 -3.94
CA GLY A 150 -32.56 3.34 -4.58
C GLY A 150 -33.91 3.22 -3.88
N SER A 151 -34.03 2.82 -2.63
CA SER A 151 -35.29 2.86 -1.90
C SER A 151 -35.40 4.10 -1.02
N GLY A 152 -36.37 4.97 -1.36
CA GLY A 152 -36.65 6.23 -0.65
C GLY A 152 -37.33 6.08 0.72
N HIS A 153 -36.89 5.15 1.56
CA HIS A 153 -37.36 5.02 2.93
C HIS A 153 -36.36 5.62 3.87
N ASN A 154 -36.79 6.71 4.54
CA ASN A 154 -36.06 7.48 5.56
C ASN A 154 -35.94 6.76 6.93
N GLU A 155 -35.76 5.46 6.97
CA GLU A 155 -35.45 4.81 8.24
C GLU A 155 -33.93 4.86 8.45
N PRO A 156 -33.45 5.36 9.62
CA PRO A 156 -32.03 5.33 9.92
C PRO A 156 -31.56 3.87 9.99
N GLN A 157 -30.75 3.48 9.02
CA GLN A 157 -30.09 2.17 9.03
C GLN A 157 -29.13 2.12 10.23
N PRO A 158 -29.04 0.97 10.93
CA PRO A 158 -28.05 0.84 12.02
C PRO A 158 -26.66 1.08 11.46
N GLN A 159 -25.98 2.10 11.98
CA GLN A 159 -24.59 2.36 11.63
C GLN A 159 -23.72 1.30 12.27
N HIS A 160 -22.87 0.69 11.45
CA HIS A 160 -21.82 -0.18 11.95
C HIS A 160 -20.79 0.62 12.74
N ASP A 161 -20.22 0.00 13.76
CA ASP A 161 -19.15 0.55 14.57
C ASP A 161 -17.91 -0.36 14.54
N ARG A 162 -16.85 0.06 15.25
CA ARG A 162 -15.59 -0.68 15.29
C ARG A 162 -15.73 -2.08 15.90
N ALA A 163 -16.62 -2.28 16.86
CA ALA A 163 -16.78 -3.58 17.53
C ALA A 163 -17.23 -4.66 16.52
N GLN A 164 -18.02 -4.27 15.53
CA GLN A 164 -18.51 -5.18 14.51
C GLN A 164 -17.42 -5.66 13.52
N LEU A 165 -16.26 -4.98 13.44
CA LEU A 165 -15.12 -5.47 12.68
C LEU A 165 -14.61 -6.82 13.22
N GLU A 166 -14.69 -7.03 14.52
CA GLU A 166 -14.14 -8.20 15.22
C GLU A 166 -15.04 -9.45 15.13
N LEU A 167 -16.31 -9.28 14.70
CA LEU A 167 -17.25 -10.39 14.59
C LEU A 167 -16.80 -11.45 13.57
N ALA A 168 -17.02 -12.72 13.89
CA ALA A 168 -16.78 -13.84 12.98
C ALA A 168 -17.60 -13.74 11.70
N THR A 169 -18.73 -13.05 11.74
CA THR A 169 -19.65 -12.83 10.62
C THR A 169 -19.26 -11.67 9.72
N THR A 170 -18.30 -10.82 10.14
CA THR A 170 -17.81 -9.70 9.34
C THR A 170 -16.64 -10.16 8.45
N LEU A 171 -16.90 -10.25 7.17
CA LEU A 171 -15.91 -10.71 6.18
C LEU A 171 -15.76 -9.68 5.07
N PHE A 172 -14.53 -9.30 4.81
CA PHE A 172 -14.15 -8.47 3.67
C PHE A 172 -13.72 -9.35 2.50
N GLN A 173 -13.85 -8.82 1.30
CA GLN A 173 -13.33 -9.43 0.09
C GLN A 173 -12.19 -8.60 -0.47
N CYS A 174 -11.05 -9.24 -0.72
CA CYS A 174 -10.03 -8.64 -1.55
C CYS A 174 -10.47 -8.69 -3.01
N LYS A 175 -10.68 -7.53 -3.64
CA LYS A 175 -11.10 -7.43 -5.05
C LYS A 175 -10.00 -7.79 -6.06
N ILE A 176 -8.77 -8.06 -5.59
CA ILE A 176 -7.64 -8.47 -6.44
C ILE A 176 -7.58 -10.00 -6.55
N CYS A 177 -7.52 -10.70 -5.42
CA CYS A 177 -7.43 -12.17 -5.39
C CYS A 177 -8.77 -12.86 -5.09
N ASN A 178 -9.84 -12.10 -4.88
CA ASN A 178 -11.18 -12.54 -4.51
C ASN A 178 -11.25 -13.34 -3.20
N ALA A 179 -10.20 -13.33 -2.39
CA ALA A 179 -10.16 -14.03 -1.11
C ALA A 179 -11.07 -13.35 -0.07
N PRO A 180 -11.88 -14.11 0.68
CA PRO A 180 -12.56 -13.61 1.87
C PRO A 180 -11.56 -13.48 3.02
N ILE A 181 -11.55 -12.35 3.69
CA ILE A 181 -10.59 -12.05 4.74
C ILE A 181 -11.30 -11.38 5.91
N SER A 182 -11.10 -11.90 7.12
CA SER A 182 -11.62 -11.30 8.35
C SER A 182 -10.66 -10.23 8.88
N TYR A 183 -11.19 -9.34 9.70
CA TYR A 183 -10.40 -8.45 10.52
C TYR A 183 -9.64 -9.26 11.62
N PRO A 184 -8.43 -8.90 12.03
CA PRO A 184 -7.62 -7.79 11.51
C PRO A 184 -6.73 -8.16 10.31
N ARG A 185 -6.80 -9.39 9.79
CA ARG A 185 -5.94 -9.90 8.69
C ARG A 185 -6.03 -9.08 7.41
N ILE A 186 -7.17 -8.44 7.16
CA ILE A 186 -7.35 -7.54 6.00
C ILE A 186 -6.38 -6.36 6.01
N LEU A 187 -5.95 -5.91 7.19
CA LEU A 187 -5.01 -4.80 7.35
C LEU A 187 -3.58 -5.13 6.85
N VAL A 188 -3.23 -6.42 6.83
CA VAL A 188 -1.89 -6.91 6.42
C VAL A 188 -1.94 -7.82 5.20
N HIS A 189 -3.08 -7.88 4.51
CA HIS A 189 -3.20 -8.69 3.31
C HIS A 189 -2.35 -8.13 2.16
N SER A 190 -1.47 -8.94 1.59
CA SER A 190 -0.49 -8.50 0.61
C SER A 190 -1.07 -7.75 -0.58
N CYS A 191 -2.23 -8.18 -1.09
CA CYS A 191 -2.86 -7.51 -2.24
C CYS A 191 -3.26 -6.06 -1.97
N VAL A 192 -3.54 -5.67 -0.71
CA VAL A 192 -3.94 -4.28 -0.39
C VAL A 192 -2.78 -3.30 -0.41
N HIS A 193 -1.56 -3.81 -0.40
CA HIS A 193 -0.30 -3.07 -0.49
C HIS A 193 0.44 -3.31 -1.82
N SER A 194 -0.01 -4.26 -2.65
CA SER A 194 0.71 -4.62 -3.87
C SER A 194 0.72 -3.48 -4.88
N LEU A 195 1.89 -3.26 -5.49
CA LEU A 195 2.00 -2.33 -6.61
C LEU A 195 1.04 -2.74 -7.73
N ARG A 196 0.26 -1.79 -8.22
CA ARG A 196 -0.51 -1.96 -9.46
C ARG A 196 0.25 -1.34 -10.62
N ASP A 197 0.10 -1.91 -11.82
CA ASP A 197 0.57 -1.31 -13.07
C ASP A 197 -0.30 -0.09 -13.44
N TYR A 198 -0.26 0.94 -12.58
CA TYR A 198 -0.89 2.22 -12.89
C TYR A 198 -0.04 2.99 -13.89
N TRP A 199 -0.27 2.75 -15.16
CA TRP A 199 0.26 3.58 -16.25
C TRP A 199 -0.34 4.99 -16.25
N GLN A 200 -1.33 5.26 -15.39
CA GLN A 200 -2.13 6.49 -15.38
C GLN A 200 -1.90 7.40 -14.16
N ASP A 201 -1.03 7.03 -13.20
CA ASP A 201 -0.73 7.94 -12.11
C ASP A 201 0.14 9.09 -12.62
N SER A 202 -0.37 10.32 -12.46
CA SER A 202 0.28 11.56 -12.91
C SER A 202 1.56 11.87 -12.12
N ASP A 203 1.79 11.25 -10.94
CA ASP A 203 2.96 11.48 -10.11
C ASP A 203 4.04 10.39 -10.31
N GLU A 204 4.83 10.57 -11.37
CA GLU A 204 5.96 9.67 -11.68
C GLU A 204 6.99 9.60 -10.55
N PHE A 205 7.18 10.69 -9.77
CA PHE A 205 8.13 10.72 -8.67
C PHE A 205 7.69 9.80 -7.54
N ARG A 206 6.43 9.92 -7.11
CA ARG A 206 5.82 9.06 -6.07
C ARG A 206 5.85 7.59 -6.47
N ARG A 207 5.48 7.28 -7.70
CA ARG A 207 5.53 5.90 -8.23
C ARG A 207 6.94 5.31 -8.15
N LYS A 208 7.99 6.07 -8.47
CA LYS A 208 9.37 5.63 -8.35
C LYS A 208 9.78 5.35 -6.90
N LEU A 209 9.18 6.03 -5.92
CA LEU A 209 9.39 5.78 -4.50
C LEU A 209 8.70 4.48 -4.05
N TRP A 210 7.46 4.24 -4.47
CA TRP A 210 6.76 2.99 -4.17
C TRP A 210 7.45 1.78 -4.81
N LEU A 211 7.87 1.89 -6.07
CA LEU A 211 8.69 0.87 -6.72
C LEU A 211 10.00 0.54 -5.97
N ASN A 212 10.57 1.49 -5.25
CA ASN A 212 11.76 1.27 -4.44
C ASN A 212 11.48 0.38 -3.22
N LEU A 213 10.27 0.46 -2.67
CA LEU A 213 9.84 -0.31 -1.50
C LEU A 213 9.13 -1.61 -1.88
N ASP A 214 8.79 -1.81 -3.17
CA ASP A 214 7.91 -2.87 -3.66
C ASP A 214 6.56 -2.89 -2.91
N ASP A 215 6.04 -1.71 -2.57
CA ASP A 215 4.90 -1.53 -1.67
C ASP A 215 4.16 -0.23 -1.98
N GLU A 216 2.83 -0.23 -1.87
CA GLU A 216 1.96 0.94 -1.92
C GLU A 216 1.30 1.18 -0.55
N PRO A 217 0.82 2.40 -0.24
CA PRO A 217 0.01 2.62 0.95
C PRO A 217 -1.23 1.72 0.96
N TRP A 218 -1.63 1.28 2.15
CA TRP A 218 -2.78 0.40 2.33
C TRP A 218 -4.03 0.95 1.64
N ASN A 219 -4.60 0.14 0.74
CA ASN A 219 -5.82 0.43 -0.01
C ASN A 219 -5.84 1.83 -0.65
N TYR A 220 -4.71 2.27 -1.21
CA TYR A 220 -4.43 3.65 -1.63
C TYR A 220 -5.53 4.29 -2.49
N VAL A 221 -6.12 3.54 -3.42
CA VAL A 221 -7.20 4.04 -4.29
C VAL A 221 -8.58 3.84 -3.66
N GLY A 222 -8.67 3.06 -2.57
CA GLY A 222 -9.94 2.77 -1.90
C GLY A 222 -10.79 1.68 -2.58
N ASP A 223 -10.30 1.05 -3.64
CA ASP A 223 -11.08 0.12 -4.48
C ASP A 223 -10.73 -1.36 -4.29
N ARG A 224 -9.75 -1.69 -3.42
CA ARG A 224 -9.22 -3.06 -3.27
C ARG A 224 -10.02 -3.94 -2.32
N ILE A 225 -10.84 -3.33 -1.48
CA ILE A 225 -11.58 -3.99 -0.41
C ILE A 225 -13.08 -3.78 -0.63
N GLY A 226 -13.85 -4.81 -0.39
CA GLY A 226 -15.30 -4.75 -0.35
C GLY A 226 -15.84 -5.70 0.70
N ILE A 227 -17.16 -5.75 0.88
CA ILE A 227 -17.81 -6.73 1.74
C ILE A 227 -17.95 -8.06 0.99
N TYR A 228 -17.67 -9.17 1.66
CA TYR A 228 -17.92 -10.51 1.13
C TYR A 228 -19.35 -10.93 1.41
N GLU A 229 -20.28 -10.55 0.53
CA GLU A 229 -21.74 -10.72 0.68
C GLU A 229 -22.16 -12.15 1.05
N LYS A 230 -21.58 -13.15 0.38
CA LYS A 230 -21.90 -14.57 0.58
C LYS A 230 -21.32 -15.12 1.87
N GLY A 231 -20.29 -14.49 2.39
CA GLY A 231 -19.55 -14.94 3.57
C GLY A 231 -20.32 -14.75 4.86
N GLY A 232 -21.01 -13.62 5.02
CA GLY A 232 -21.75 -13.31 6.25
C GLY A 232 -22.79 -14.38 6.61
N PRO A 233 -23.72 -14.73 5.71
CA PRO A 233 -24.66 -15.82 5.95
C PRO A 233 -24.00 -17.18 6.22
N ALA A 234 -22.94 -17.52 5.49
CA ALA A 234 -22.21 -18.76 5.71
C ALA A 234 -21.53 -18.79 7.09
N ALA A 235 -20.91 -17.67 7.50
CA ALA A 235 -20.29 -17.53 8.80
C ALA A 235 -21.31 -17.64 9.94
N ARG A 236 -22.51 -17.04 9.79
CA ARG A 236 -23.59 -17.18 10.78
C ARG A 236 -23.96 -18.64 11.02
N GLU A 237 -24.14 -19.43 9.97
CA GLU A 237 -24.45 -20.86 10.10
C GLU A 237 -23.34 -21.65 10.79
N ILE A 238 -22.08 -21.33 10.46
CA ILE A 238 -20.91 -21.96 11.07
C ILE A 238 -20.84 -21.63 12.59
N VAL A 239 -21.04 -20.37 12.98
CA VAL A 239 -21.05 -19.92 14.39
C VAL A 239 -22.20 -20.60 15.15
N ILE A 240 -23.42 -20.60 14.57
CA ILE A 240 -24.58 -21.25 15.19
C ILE A 240 -24.34 -22.76 15.35
N SER A 241 -23.67 -23.43 14.41
CA SER A 241 -23.36 -24.86 14.52
C SER A 241 -22.44 -25.21 15.69
N CYS A 242 -21.69 -24.21 16.20
CA CYS A 242 -20.89 -24.32 17.42
C CYS A 242 -21.68 -24.02 18.70
N GLY A 243 -22.96 -23.68 18.60
CA GLY A 243 -23.80 -23.27 19.72
C GLY A 243 -23.50 -21.84 20.22
N LEU A 244 -22.86 -21.02 19.37
CA LEU A 244 -22.47 -19.63 19.66
C LEU A 244 -23.43 -18.65 18.99
N ASP A 245 -23.48 -17.42 19.53
CA ASP A 245 -24.28 -16.31 19.01
C ASP A 245 -23.52 -15.57 17.89
N PRO A 246 -24.01 -15.58 16.65
CA PRO A 246 -23.33 -14.94 15.52
C PRO A 246 -23.30 -13.41 15.59
N ASP A 247 -24.09 -12.79 16.45
CA ASP A 247 -24.15 -11.34 16.60
C ASP A 247 -23.16 -10.79 17.66
N THR A 248 -22.53 -11.71 18.43
CA THR A 248 -21.57 -11.34 19.47
C THR A 248 -20.24 -12.08 19.35
N THR A 249 -20.23 -13.25 18.71
CA THR A 249 -19.02 -14.09 18.62
C THR A 249 -17.98 -13.45 17.70
N THR A 250 -16.77 -13.29 18.24
CA THR A 250 -15.64 -12.73 17.51
C THR A 250 -14.91 -13.78 16.66
N ALA A 251 -14.18 -13.31 15.66
CA ALA A 251 -13.31 -14.17 14.86
C ALA A 251 -12.20 -14.84 15.71
N GLN A 252 -11.75 -14.16 16.77
CA GLN A 252 -10.75 -14.72 17.70
C GLN A 252 -11.34 -15.87 18.54
N GLU A 253 -12.56 -15.72 19.06
CA GLU A 253 -13.23 -16.80 19.79
C GLU A 253 -13.43 -18.05 18.93
N MET A 254 -13.73 -17.86 17.64
CA MET A 254 -13.81 -18.97 16.68
C MET A 254 -12.44 -19.61 16.39
N ASP A 255 -11.37 -18.80 16.37
CA ASP A 255 -10.00 -19.31 16.22
C ASP A 255 -9.58 -20.10 17.49
N ASP A 256 -9.90 -19.61 18.68
CA ASP A 256 -9.58 -20.25 19.96
C ASP A 256 -10.35 -21.56 20.17
N LEU A 257 -11.59 -21.65 19.66
CA LEU A 257 -12.40 -22.86 19.68
C LEU A 257 -11.77 -23.96 18.81
N ASP A 258 -11.04 -23.61 17.77
CA ASP A 258 -10.36 -24.52 16.82
C ASP A 258 -11.22 -25.67 16.29
N ALA A 259 -12.52 -25.44 16.12
CA ALA A 259 -13.46 -26.45 15.64
C ALA A 259 -13.13 -26.91 14.21
N ARG A 260 -13.35 -28.21 13.97
CA ARG A 260 -13.16 -28.82 12.65
C ARG A 260 -14.50 -29.17 12.04
N TYR A 261 -14.66 -28.83 10.77
CA TYR A 261 -15.89 -29.01 10.00
C TYR A 261 -15.65 -30.00 8.88
N GLU A 262 -16.62 -30.92 8.69
CA GLU A 262 -16.65 -31.86 7.58
C GLU A 262 -17.66 -31.35 6.55
N CYS A 263 -17.28 -31.33 5.26
CA CYS A 263 -18.24 -31.13 4.19
C CYS A 263 -18.90 -32.46 3.82
N LEU A 264 -20.19 -32.58 4.07
CA LEU A 264 -20.95 -33.78 3.75
C LEU A 264 -21.23 -33.92 2.24
N GLY A 265 -21.18 -32.82 1.47
CA GLY A 265 -21.40 -32.81 0.03
C GLY A 265 -20.13 -33.07 -0.80
N CYS A 266 -18.95 -32.87 -0.23
CA CYS A 266 -17.68 -33.04 -0.95
C CYS A 266 -17.02 -34.38 -0.64
N TYR A 267 -17.71 -35.46 -0.86
CA TYR A 267 -17.13 -36.81 -0.76
C TYR A 267 -16.37 -37.16 -2.05
N ALA A 268 -15.10 -37.45 -1.93
CA ALA A 268 -14.29 -37.97 -3.03
C ALA A 268 -13.89 -39.42 -2.69
N GLU A 269 -14.34 -40.36 -3.50
CA GLU A 269 -14.16 -41.82 -3.30
C GLU A 269 -12.69 -42.22 -3.00
N PHE A 270 -11.73 -41.47 -3.54
CA PHE A 270 -10.30 -41.77 -3.41
C PHE A 270 -9.53 -40.83 -2.48
N HIS A 271 -10.11 -39.71 -2.02
CA HIS A 271 -9.43 -38.70 -1.22
C HIS A 271 -10.01 -38.52 0.19
N GLY A 272 -11.03 -39.30 0.55
CA GLY A 272 -11.67 -39.25 1.86
C GLY A 272 -12.56 -38.01 2.04
N ARG A 273 -12.75 -37.62 3.31
CA ARG A 273 -13.63 -36.53 3.72
C ARG A 273 -12.86 -35.20 3.81
N LEU A 274 -13.45 -34.14 3.32
CA LEU A 274 -12.86 -32.78 3.44
C LEU A 274 -13.11 -32.21 4.83
N ILE A 275 -12.07 -32.17 5.65
CA ILE A 275 -12.10 -31.57 6.99
C ILE A 275 -11.35 -30.24 6.96
N MET A 276 -11.95 -29.20 7.55
CA MET A 276 -11.42 -27.82 7.45
C MET A 276 -11.67 -27.03 8.73
N GLY A 277 -10.87 -25.99 8.99
CA GLY A 277 -11.15 -25.00 10.02
C GLY A 277 -12.30 -24.07 9.61
N TRP A 278 -12.85 -23.31 10.56
CA TRP A 278 -14.04 -22.50 10.37
C TRP A 278 -13.93 -21.49 9.22
N ARG A 279 -12.80 -20.80 9.05
CA ARG A 279 -12.61 -19.82 7.96
C ARG A 279 -12.69 -20.47 6.58
N THR A 280 -12.08 -21.64 6.44
CA THR A 280 -12.16 -22.42 5.20
C THR A 280 -13.58 -22.98 4.99
N ALA A 281 -14.27 -23.38 6.06
CA ALA A 281 -15.65 -23.84 6.00
C ALA A 281 -16.60 -22.74 5.54
N VAL A 282 -16.43 -21.51 6.02
CA VAL A 282 -17.19 -20.34 5.56
C VAL A 282 -16.97 -20.10 4.06
N TRP A 283 -15.73 -20.08 3.60
CA TRP A 283 -15.41 -19.90 2.18
C TRP A 283 -15.99 -21.04 1.32
N HIS A 284 -15.79 -22.28 1.76
CA HIS A 284 -16.29 -23.46 1.07
C HIS A 284 -17.82 -23.44 0.98
N SER A 285 -18.51 -23.16 2.09
CA SER A 285 -19.98 -23.06 2.11
C SER A 285 -20.51 -21.95 1.19
N ALA A 286 -19.84 -20.79 1.17
CA ALA A 286 -20.21 -19.69 0.30
C ALA A 286 -20.07 -20.04 -1.19
N LEU A 287 -19.04 -20.81 -1.58
CA LEU A 287 -18.85 -21.27 -2.96
C LEU A 287 -19.86 -22.34 -3.36
N MET A 288 -20.20 -23.30 -2.47
CA MET A 288 -21.11 -24.38 -2.77
C MET A 288 -22.57 -23.93 -2.97
N ARG A 289 -22.95 -22.78 -2.39
CA ARG A 289 -24.28 -22.18 -2.62
C ARG A 289 -24.48 -21.68 -4.05
N ASP A 290 -23.41 -21.46 -4.82
CA ASP A 290 -23.49 -21.06 -6.23
C ASP A 290 -23.70 -22.24 -7.18
N ILE A 291 -23.58 -23.49 -6.71
CA ILE A 291 -23.62 -24.70 -7.53
C ILE A 291 -25.01 -25.38 -7.45
N HIS A 292 -25.84 -24.95 -6.49
CA HIS A 292 -27.21 -25.44 -6.28
C HIS A 292 -28.23 -24.31 -6.43
#